data_90c21f012809ba94d6fa17bf6138a9de
#
_entry.id   90c21f012809ba94d6fa17bf6138a9de
#
_cell.length_a   1.000
_cell.length_b   1.000
_cell.length_c   1.000
_cell.angle_alpha   90.00
_cell.angle_beta   90.00
_cell.angle_gamma   90.00
#
_symmetry.space_group_name_H-M   'P 1'
#
loop_
_entity.id
_entity.type
_entity.pdbx_description
1 polymer ?
#
loop_
_entity_poly.entity_id
_entity_poly.type
_entity_poly.pdbx_seq_one_letter_code
_entity_poly.pdbx_strand_id
1 'polypeptide(L)'
;DVAPSRGLGDVYKRQLVLPYNDIDAIEDAFEKMGNEIAGVIIEPVAGNMGVVPPKDGYLQKIREITKKYGSVFIVDEVMTGFRLSASGAIGRFGLDADIVTFGKIIGGGMPVGAYGGKREIMEFVSPTGPVYQAGTLSGNPLAMAAGNAQIKYLQENPYIYEEIEQKGAYLESEFKKSAEKYGVNVRVNRVGSMMSVFFTDNDVTNFETASKSNTEKFKVYFNEMLKQGIYLAPSQFESLFLSDAHTKADLEKTAAAFDKVMEILR
;
A
#
# COMPACT_ATOMS: atom_id res chain seq x y z
N ASP A 1 29.77 20.04 -3.54
CA ASP A 1 28.37 19.62 -3.65
C ASP A 1 27.91 19.91 -5.06
N VAL A 2 27.63 18.82 -5.75
CA VAL A 2 26.96 18.79 -7.04
C VAL A 2 25.74 19.70 -6.91
N ALA A 3 25.54 20.54 -7.91
CA ALA A 3 24.36 21.37 -8.01
C ALA A 3 23.19 20.55 -7.49
N PRO A 4 22.53 21.01 -6.46
CA PRO A 4 21.54 20.20 -5.78
C PRO A 4 20.53 19.81 -6.84
N SER A 5 20.35 18.52 -7.07
CA SER A 5 19.30 18.03 -7.93
C SER A 5 18.00 18.52 -7.32
N ARG A 6 17.72 19.80 -7.54
CA ARG A 6 16.57 20.54 -6.99
C ARG A 6 16.39 20.39 -5.47
N GLY A 7 17.47 20.33 -4.70
CA GLY A 7 17.43 20.21 -3.24
C GLY A 7 17.22 18.81 -2.69
N LEU A 8 17.20 17.77 -3.52
CA LEU A 8 16.98 16.39 -3.07
C LEU A 8 18.27 15.62 -2.73
N GLY A 9 19.45 16.18 -3.00
CA GLY A 9 20.75 15.51 -2.80
C GLY A 9 21.05 15.07 -1.38
N ASP A 10 20.45 15.70 -0.37
CA ASP A 10 20.64 15.38 1.05
C ASP A 10 19.44 14.68 1.70
N VAL A 11 18.34 14.48 0.97
CA VAL A 11 17.10 13.96 1.57
C VAL A 11 17.33 12.58 2.18
N TYR A 12 17.99 11.66 1.48
CA TYR A 12 18.29 10.32 2.02
C TYR A 12 19.27 10.31 3.20
N LYS A 13 20.14 11.35 3.33
CA LYS A 13 21.05 11.48 4.47
C LYS A 13 20.35 11.97 5.74
N ARG A 14 19.13 12.47 5.60
CA ARG A 14 18.30 12.98 6.69
C ARG A 14 17.11 12.09 7.00
N GLN A 15 17.14 10.85 6.51
CA GLN A 15 16.08 9.88 6.73
C GLN A 15 16.59 8.75 7.62
N LEU A 16 15.76 8.36 8.58
CA LEU A 16 15.89 7.12 9.31
C LEU A 16 14.93 6.11 8.69
N VAL A 17 15.46 5.02 8.18
CA VAL A 17 14.65 3.90 7.67
C VAL A 17 14.55 2.87 8.78
N LEU A 18 13.34 2.67 9.30
CA LEU A 18 13.07 1.73 10.39
C LEU A 18 12.28 0.52 9.86
N PRO A 19 12.43 -0.66 10.47
CA PRO A 19 11.64 -1.82 10.07
C PRO A 19 10.15 -1.58 10.28
N TYR A 20 9.34 -1.95 9.29
CA TYR A 20 7.89 -1.92 9.41
C TYR A 20 7.42 -2.93 10.48
N ASN A 21 6.39 -2.58 11.25
CA ASN A 21 5.87 -3.39 12.35
C ASN A 21 6.84 -3.59 13.54
N ASP A 22 7.87 -2.76 13.65
CA ASP A 22 8.81 -2.72 14.76
C ASP A 22 8.62 -1.42 15.56
N ILE A 23 7.78 -1.49 16.61
CA ILE A 23 7.49 -0.33 17.43
C ILE A 23 8.68 0.03 18.35
N ASP A 24 9.44 -0.96 18.77
CA ASP A 24 10.58 -0.75 19.65
C ASP A 24 11.66 0.08 18.91
N ALA A 25 11.89 -0.19 17.63
CA ALA A 25 12.81 0.58 16.81
C ALA A 25 12.36 2.06 16.66
N ILE A 26 11.06 2.30 16.60
CA ILE A 26 10.50 3.66 16.54
C ILE A 26 10.66 4.36 17.89
N GLU A 27 10.30 3.69 18.98
CA GLU A 27 10.46 4.25 20.33
C GLU A 27 11.93 4.59 20.62
N ASP A 28 12.87 3.69 20.32
CA ASP A 28 14.32 3.90 20.50
C ASP A 28 14.83 5.10 19.68
N ALA A 29 14.37 5.24 18.42
CA ALA A 29 14.74 6.40 17.60
C ALA A 29 14.21 7.73 18.19
N PHE A 30 12.99 7.74 18.67
CA PHE A 30 12.40 8.93 19.28
C PHE A 30 12.97 9.24 20.66
N GLU A 31 13.36 8.25 21.46
CA GLU A 31 14.06 8.47 22.73
C GLU A 31 15.43 9.10 22.51
N LYS A 32 16.15 8.69 21.47
CA LYS A 32 17.50 9.18 21.18
C LYS A 32 17.53 10.56 20.53
N MET A 33 16.58 10.84 19.62
CA MET A 33 16.64 12.02 18.78
C MET A 33 15.26 12.62 18.44
N GLY A 34 14.24 12.38 19.25
CA GLY A 34 12.87 12.81 18.98
C GLY A 34 12.71 14.32 18.72
N ASN A 35 13.54 15.15 19.34
CA ASN A 35 13.53 16.62 19.11
C ASN A 35 14.09 17.01 17.73
N GLU A 36 14.75 16.10 17.02
CA GLU A 36 15.30 16.32 15.67
C GLU A 36 14.43 15.71 14.58
N ILE A 37 13.46 14.83 14.95
CA ILE A 37 12.58 14.16 13.99
C ILE A 37 11.42 15.07 13.61
N ALA A 38 11.46 15.60 12.39
CA ALA A 38 10.42 16.49 11.86
C ALA A 38 9.09 15.78 11.61
N GLY A 39 9.13 14.52 11.20
CA GLY A 39 7.93 13.73 10.94
C GLY A 39 8.20 12.27 10.64
N VAL A 40 7.13 11.49 10.64
CA VAL A 40 7.11 10.08 10.21
C VAL A 40 6.18 9.97 9.02
N ILE A 41 6.67 9.36 7.93
CA ILE A 41 5.84 8.96 6.78
C ILE A 41 5.73 7.45 6.73
N ILE A 42 4.52 6.93 6.53
CA ILE A 42 4.27 5.49 6.51
C ILE A 42 3.09 5.14 5.59
N GLU A 43 3.23 4.04 4.85
CA GLU A 43 2.09 3.36 4.23
C GLU A 43 1.30 2.62 5.33
N PRO A 44 0.00 2.88 5.52
CA PRO A 44 -0.79 2.21 6.58
C PRO A 44 -0.96 0.71 6.32
N VAL A 45 -0.91 0.29 5.08
CA VAL A 45 -0.65 -1.09 4.63
C VAL A 45 0.47 -0.97 3.62
N ALA A 46 1.62 -1.54 3.93
CA ALA A 46 2.73 -1.50 2.99
C ALA A 46 2.40 -2.33 1.74
N GLY A 47 2.69 -1.75 0.56
CA GLY A 47 2.40 -2.36 -0.73
C GLY A 47 3.60 -2.45 -1.67
N ASN A 48 4.73 -1.83 -1.31
CA ASN A 48 5.97 -1.81 -2.10
C ASN A 48 7.00 -2.87 -1.64
N MET A 49 6.62 -3.75 -0.74
CA MET A 49 7.37 -4.94 -0.34
C MET A 49 6.49 -6.21 -0.40
N GLY A 50 5.49 -6.18 -1.29
CA GLY A 50 4.28 -6.97 -1.21
C GLY A 50 3.32 -6.41 -0.16
N VAL A 51 2.13 -6.99 -0.04
CA VAL A 51 1.15 -6.55 0.96
C VAL A 51 1.60 -6.99 2.36
N VAL A 52 1.93 -6.02 3.19
CA VAL A 52 2.26 -6.25 4.60
C VAL A 52 1.31 -5.41 5.46
N PRO A 53 0.35 -6.05 6.14
CA PRO A 53 -0.57 -5.35 7.03
C PRO A 53 0.15 -4.84 8.28
N PRO A 54 -0.32 -3.75 8.89
CA PRO A 54 0.16 -3.32 10.19
C PRO A 54 -0.24 -4.34 11.27
N LYS A 55 0.63 -4.56 12.25
CA LYS A 55 0.25 -5.26 13.48
C LYS A 55 -0.76 -4.42 14.27
N ASP A 56 -1.55 -5.09 15.09
CA ASP A 56 -2.53 -4.43 15.96
C ASP A 56 -1.87 -3.36 16.83
N GLY A 57 -2.44 -2.15 16.80
CA GLY A 57 -1.95 -1.01 17.59
C GLY A 57 -0.70 -0.32 17.04
N TYR A 58 -0.04 -0.85 16.01
CA TYR A 58 1.22 -0.30 15.48
C TYR A 58 1.07 1.15 14.99
N LEU A 59 0.07 1.41 14.14
CA LEU A 59 -0.15 2.75 13.58
C LEU A 59 -0.62 3.76 14.65
N GLN A 60 -1.45 3.31 15.59
CA GLN A 60 -1.91 4.14 16.70
C GLN A 60 -0.74 4.54 17.61
N LYS A 61 0.17 3.60 17.86
CA LYS A 61 1.36 3.86 18.67
C LYS A 61 2.30 4.87 18.00
N ILE A 62 2.52 4.78 16.68
CA ILE A 62 3.27 5.80 15.93
C ILE A 62 2.61 7.17 16.10
N ARG A 63 1.27 7.22 16.00
CA ARG A 63 0.54 8.48 16.20
C ARG A 63 0.73 9.06 17.59
N GLU A 64 0.69 8.23 18.63
CA GLU A 64 0.95 8.66 20.02
C GLU A 64 2.36 9.24 20.17
N ILE A 65 3.37 8.55 19.62
CA ILE A 65 4.77 8.97 19.68
C ILE A 65 4.94 10.31 18.94
N THR A 66 4.45 10.43 17.72
CA THR A 66 4.57 11.67 16.95
C THR A 66 3.90 12.85 17.65
N LYS A 67 2.71 12.64 18.27
CA LYS A 67 2.06 13.67 19.10
C LYS A 67 2.92 14.08 20.30
N LYS A 68 3.50 13.10 21.00
CA LYS A 68 4.33 13.35 22.19
C LYS A 68 5.54 14.23 21.87
N TYR A 69 6.16 14.05 20.72
CA TYR A 69 7.37 14.78 20.32
C TYR A 69 7.10 15.99 19.42
N GLY A 70 5.85 16.24 19.04
CA GLY A 70 5.48 17.34 18.14
C GLY A 70 5.90 17.12 16.69
N SER A 71 6.17 15.90 16.30
CA SER A 71 6.52 15.50 14.93
C SER A 71 5.27 15.33 14.07
N VAL A 72 5.38 15.63 12.77
CA VAL A 72 4.28 15.47 11.82
C VAL A 72 4.06 14.01 11.48
N PHE A 73 2.82 13.53 11.57
CA PHE A 73 2.44 12.18 11.14
C PHE A 73 1.84 12.23 9.74
N ILE A 74 2.56 11.65 8.77
CA ILE A 74 2.19 11.61 7.36
C ILE A 74 1.76 10.20 7.00
N VAL A 75 0.52 10.03 6.57
CA VAL A 75 0.00 8.74 6.11
C VAL A 75 0.01 8.72 4.59
N ASP A 76 0.76 7.76 4.02
CA ASP A 76 0.82 7.56 2.59
C ASP A 76 -0.34 6.65 2.13
N GLU A 77 -1.40 7.28 1.65
CA GLU A 77 -2.59 6.64 1.09
C GLU A 77 -2.53 6.51 -0.44
N VAL A 78 -1.36 6.61 -1.05
CA VAL A 78 -1.23 6.48 -2.51
C VAL A 78 -1.72 5.13 -3.01
N MET A 79 -1.51 4.04 -2.26
CA MET A 79 -2.09 2.73 -2.59
C MET A 79 -3.44 2.46 -1.94
N THR A 80 -3.61 2.85 -0.70
CA THR A 80 -4.74 2.46 0.16
C THR A 80 -5.92 3.41 0.08
N GLY A 81 -5.67 4.67 -0.31
CA GLY A 81 -6.70 5.69 -0.46
C GLY A 81 -7.76 5.31 -1.49
N PHE A 82 -9.02 5.38 -1.10
CA PHE A 82 -10.19 4.95 -1.90
C PHE A 82 -10.16 3.48 -2.35
N ARG A 83 -9.19 2.71 -1.86
CA ARG A 83 -9.08 1.27 -2.14
C ARG A 83 -9.65 0.43 -1.01
N LEU A 84 -9.27 0.72 0.23
CA LEU A 84 -9.68 -0.08 1.39
C LEU A 84 -11.03 0.34 1.97
N SER A 85 -11.39 1.60 1.77
CA SER A 85 -12.71 2.16 2.06
C SER A 85 -12.85 3.51 1.35
N ALA A 86 -14.02 4.12 1.40
CA ALA A 86 -14.23 5.48 0.91
C ALA A 86 -13.36 6.52 1.65
N SER A 87 -12.96 6.21 2.88
CA SER A 87 -12.04 7.02 3.71
C SER A 87 -10.61 6.44 3.73
N GLY A 88 -10.26 5.54 2.81
CA GLY A 88 -8.97 4.90 2.75
C GLY A 88 -8.64 4.02 3.95
N ALA A 89 -7.36 3.79 4.21
CA ALA A 89 -6.89 3.09 5.40
C ALA A 89 -7.06 3.93 6.67
N ILE A 90 -7.02 5.25 6.57
CA ILE A 90 -7.32 6.14 7.71
C ILE A 90 -8.67 5.79 8.30
N GLY A 91 -9.71 5.69 7.47
CA GLY A 91 -11.05 5.30 7.95
C GLY A 91 -11.10 3.86 8.45
N ARG A 92 -10.44 2.92 7.76
CA ARG A 92 -10.42 1.50 8.14
C ARG A 92 -9.75 1.25 9.50
N PHE A 93 -8.66 1.96 9.80
CA PHE A 93 -7.87 1.78 11.02
C PHE A 93 -8.12 2.86 12.09
N GLY A 94 -9.01 3.81 11.85
CA GLY A 94 -9.34 4.88 12.80
C GLY A 94 -8.14 5.79 13.09
N LEU A 95 -7.38 6.19 12.06
CA LEU A 95 -6.18 7.01 12.22
C LEU A 95 -6.50 8.51 12.18
N ASP A 96 -5.70 9.28 12.93
CA ASP A 96 -5.66 10.73 12.90
C ASP A 96 -4.29 11.19 12.35
N ALA A 97 -4.22 11.54 11.08
CA ALA A 97 -3.01 12.03 10.42
C ALA A 97 -2.90 13.55 10.43
N ASP A 98 -1.68 14.08 10.37
CA ASP A 98 -1.44 15.51 10.17
C ASP A 98 -1.43 15.87 8.68
N ILE A 99 -0.86 14.97 7.85
CA ILE A 99 -0.85 15.05 6.39
C ILE A 99 -1.21 13.68 5.81
N VAL A 100 -1.90 13.69 4.70
CA VAL A 100 -2.22 12.48 3.91
C VAL A 100 -1.81 12.71 2.47
N THR A 101 -1.16 11.71 1.86
CA THR A 101 -0.83 11.73 0.44
C THR A 101 -1.71 10.78 -0.34
N PHE A 102 -2.10 11.15 -1.54
CA PHE A 102 -2.97 10.38 -2.43
C PHE A 102 -2.40 10.28 -3.84
N GLY A 103 -2.75 9.22 -4.54
CA GLY A 103 -2.41 8.99 -5.93
C GLY A 103 -3.27 7.87 -6.51
N LYS A 104 -2.80 7.27 -7.59
CA LYS A 104 -3.42 6.07 -8.20
C LYS A 104 -4.93 6.23 -8.44
N ILE A 105 -5.79 5.65 -7.59
CA ILE A 105 -7.25 5.64 -7.75
C ILE A 105 -7.84 7.03 -7.92
N ILE A 106 -7.31 8.06 -7.23
CA ILE A 106 -7.83 9.42 -7.35
C ILE A 106 -7.71 10.02 -8.76
N GLY A 107 -6.89 9.41 -9.61
CA GLY A 107 -6.72 9.83 -10.99
C GLY A 107 -7.70 9.17 -11.97
N GLY A 108 -8.46 8.14 -11.56
CA GLY A 108 -9.33 7.41 -12.47
C GLY A 108 -8.58 6.81 -13.68
N GLY A 109 -7.35 6.33 -13.46
CA GLY A 109 -6.43 5.83 -14.50
C GLY A 109 -5.50 6.88 -15.07
N MET A 110 -5.66 8.16 -14.74
CA MET A 110 -4.81 9.27 -15.17
C MET A 110 -3.76 9.62 -14.09
N PRO A 111 -2.61 10.23 -14.48
CA PRO A 111 -1.56 10.59 -13.54
C PRO A 111 -1.98 11.78 -12.66
N VAL A 112 -2.25 11.51 -11.40
CA VAL A 112 -2.61 12.50 -10.37
C VAL A 112 -1.89 12.18 -9.08
N GLY A 113 -1.38 13.20 -8.42
CA GLY A 113 -0.94 13.16 -7.03
C GLY A 113 -1.63 14.30 -6.28
N ALA A 114 -1.94 14.05 -5.02
CA ALA A 114 -2.48 15.05 -4.12
C ALA A 114 -1.95 14.84 -2.71
N TYR A 115 -1.93 15.89 -1.93
CA TYR A 115 -1.72 15.83 -0.49
C TYR A 115 -2.63 16.85 0.18
N GLY A 116 -2.96 16.58 1.40
CA GLY A 116 -3.79 17.44 2.23
C GLY A 116 -3.58 17.13 3.69
N GLY A 117 -4.06 17.99 4.58
CA GLY A 117 -3.86 17.79 6.00
C GLY A 117 -4.46 18.91 6.83
N LYS A 118 -3.95 19.06 8.04
CA LYS A 118 -4.40 20.08 8.97
C LYS A 118 -4.20 21.47 8.39
N ARG A 119 -5.17 22.35 8.61
CA ARG A 119 -5.17 23.72 8.06
C ARG A 119 -3.88 24.46 8.37
N GLU A 120 -3.43 24.42 9.62
CA GLU A 120 -2.23 25.09 10.10
C GLU A 120 -0.96 24.63 9.37
N ILE A 121 -0.92 23.42 8.84
CA ILE A 121 0.17 22.91 8.03
C ILE A 121 -0.02 23.31 6.57
N MET A 122 -1.24 23.18 6.04
CA MET A 122 -1.50 23.49 4.64
C MET A 122 -1.40 24.99 4.32
N GLU A 123 -1.57 25.86 5.30
CA GLU A 123 -1.37 27.32 5.16
C GLU A 123 0.09 27.71 4.89
N PHE A 124 1.06 26.82 5.10
CA PHE A 124 2.44 27.04 4.65
C PHE A 124 2.61 26.92 3.13
N VAL A 125 1.66 26.32 2.42
CA VAL A 125 1.74 26.15 0.96
C VAL A 125 1.38 27.47 0.26
N SER A 126 2.16 27.84 -0.76
CA SER A 126 1.91 29.03 -1.60
C SER A 126 0.52 28.94 -2.27
N PRO A 127 -0.20 30.07 -2.42
CA PRO A 127 0.23 31.48 -2.17
C PRO A 127 0.06 31.93 -0.73
N THR A 128 -0.52 31.16 0.16
CA THR A 128 -0.75 31.57 1.55
C THR A 128 0.54 31.58 2.35
N GLY A 129 1.40 30.60 2.15
CA GLY A 129 2.68 30.46 2.82
C GLY A 129 3.88 30.44 1.86
N PRO A 130 5.09 30.24 2.40
CA PRO A 130 6.35 30.35 1.64
C PRO A 130 6.72 29.06 0.87
N VAL A 131 6.01 27.96 1.10
CA VAL A 131 6.36 26.67 0.49
C VAL A 131 5.80 26.61 -0.93
N TYR A 132 6.69 26.78 -1.91
CA TYR A 132 6.31 26.70 -3.32
C TYR A 132 6.01 25.25 -3.74
N GLN A 133 4.88 25.07 -4.43
CA GLN A 133 4.49 23.81 -5.04
C GLN A 133 3.92 24.05 -6.42
N ALA A 134 4.48 23.41 -7.45
CA ALA A 134 3.98 23.46 -8.82
C ALA A 134 4.36 22.19 -9.58
N GLY A 135 3.59 21.90 -10.62
CA GLY A 135 3.86 20.80 -11.54
C GLY A 135 3.13 21.03 -12.86
N THR A 136 3.80 20.75 -13.97
CA THR A 136 3.24 20.96 -15.32
C THR A 136 1.91 20.29 -15.53
N LEU A 137 1.70 19.09 -14.94
CA LEU A 137 0.46 18.34 -15.05
C LEU A 137 -0.51 18.59 -13.88
N SER A 138 -0.16 19.45 -12.92
CA SER A 138 -1.05 19.78 -11.79
C SER A 138 -2.33 20.42 -12.30
N GLY A 139 -3.48 19.86 -11.87
CA GLY A 139 -4.79 20.34 -12.30
C GLY A 139 -5.13 20.04 -13.79
N ASN A 140 -4.44 19.09 -14.42
CA ASN A 140 -4.78 18.69 -15.79
C ASN A 140 -6.27 18.37 -15.92
N PRO A 141 -7.03 19.04 -16.80
CA PRO A 141 -8.49 18.92 -16.83
C PRO A 141 -8.99 17.51 -17.13
N LEU A 142 -8.29 16.75 -17.96
CA LEU A 142 -8.65 15.36 -18.24
C LEU A 142 -8.48 14.48 -17.00
N ALA A 143 -7.36 14.62 -16.31
CA ALA A 143 -7.09 13.87 -15.08
C ALA A 143 -8.07 14.27 -13.94
N MET A 144 -8.42 15.54 -13.82
CA MET A 144 -9.40 16.01 -12.85
C MET A 144 -10.81 15.47 -13.17
N ALA A 145 -11.20 15.44 -14.43
CA ALA A 145 -12.51 14.91 -14.86
C ALA A 145 -12.60 13.39 -14.61
N ALA A 146 -11.57 12.62 -14.97
CA ALA A 146 -11.51 11.18 -14.75
C ALA A 146 -11.50 10.85 -13.24
N GLY A 147 -10.69 11.52 -12.46
CA GLY A 147 -10.62 11.35 -11.01
C GLY A 147 -11.94 11.69 -10.32
N ASN A 148 -12.57 12.80 -10.69
CA ASN A 148 -13.89 13.17 -10.18
C ASN A 148 -14.95 12.11 -10.48
N ALA A 149 -14.98 11.58 -11.71
CA ALA A 149 -15.92 10.53 -12.09
C ALA A 149 -15.68 9.25 -11.26
N GLN A 150 -14.42 8.87 -11.07
CA GLN A 150 -14.04 7.69 -10.26
C GLN A 150 -14.46 7.84 -8.80
N ILE A 151 -14.11 8.96 -8.16
CA ILE A 151 -14.42 9.20 -6.75
C ILE A 151 -15.94 9.27 -6.54
N LYS A 152 -16.65 10.00 -7.43
CA LYS A 152 -18.10 10.10 -7.37
C LYS A 152 -18.76 8.72 -7.49
N TYR A 153 -18.29 7.90 -8.43
CA TYR A 153 -18.82 6.53 -8.60
C TYR A 153 -18.64 5.70 -7.32
N LEU A 154 -17.47 5.75 -6.68
CA LEU A 154 -17.23 5.05 -5.43
C LEU A 154 -18.10 5.56 -4.26
N GLN A 155 -18.36 6.87 -4.20
CA GLN A 155 -19.25 7.47 -3.20
C GLN A 155 -20.73 7.08 -3.39
N GLU A 156 -21.18 7.00 -4.63
CA GLU A 156 -22.54 6.62 -4.98
C GLU A 156 -22.77 5.09 -4.86
N ASN A 157 -21.69 4.29 -4.85
CA ASN A 157 -21.75 2.83 -4.82
C ASN A 157 -20.91 2.24 -3.68
N PRO A 158 -21.19 2.55 -2.41
CA PRO A 158 -20.36 2.12 -1.27
C PRO A 158 -20.32 0.60 -1.06
N TYR A 159 -21.30 -0.14 -1.60
CA TYR A 159 -21.35 -1.60 -1.58
C TYR A 159 -20.15 -2.25 -2.28
N ILE A 160 -19.47 -1.55 -3.19
CA ILE A 160 -18.28 -2.04 -3.91
C ILE A 160 -17.20 -2.49 -2.93
N TYR A 161 -17.01 -1.77 -1.82
CA TYR A 161 -15.98 -2.13 -0.84
C TYR A 161 -16.23 -3.48 -0.17
N GLU A 162 -17.48 -3.82 0.09
CA GLU A 162 -17.85 -5.13 0.61
C GLU A 162 -17.67 -6.22 -0.45
N GLU A 163 -18.09 -5.96 -1.69
CA GLU A 163 -17.94 -6.90 -2.80
C GLU A 163 -16.47 -7.22 -3.10
N ILE A 164 -15.59 -6.22 -3.16
CA ILE A 164 -14.15 -6.47 -3.39
C ILE A 164 -13.47 -7.14 -2.19
N GLU A 165 -13.93 -6.89 -0.96
CA GLU A 165 -13.49 -7.63 0.23
C GLU A 165 -13.84 -9.11 0.13
N GLN A 166 -15.08 -9.43 -0.28
CA GLN A 166 -15.54 -10.82 -0.49
C GLN A 166 -14.78 -11.51 -1.62
N LYS A 167 -14.54 -10.81 -2.74
CA LYS A 167 -13.72 -11.30 -3.87
C LYS A 167 -12.29 -11.63 -3.39
N GLY A 168 -11.70 -10.75 -2.59
CA GLY A 168 -10.38 -10.97 -2.00
C GLY A 168 -10.33 -12.16 -1.07
N ALA A 169 -11.31 -12.26 -0.15
CA ALA A 169 -11.41 -13.37 0.79
C ALA A 169 -11.60 -14.73 0.08
N TYR A 170 -12.37 -14.75 -1.00
CA TYR A 170 -12.52 -15.94 -1.82
C TYR A 170 -11.18 -16.41 -2.40
N LEU A 171 -10.44 -15.54 -3.09
CA LEU A 171 -9.14 -15.92 -3.67
C LEU A 171 -8.12 -16.31 -2.60
N GLU A 172 -8.07 -15.58 -1.48
CA GLU A 172 -7.19 -15.94 -0.36
C GLU A 172 -7.47 -17.37 0.13
N SER A 173 -8.75 -17.71 0.32
CA SER A 173 -9.17 -19.05 0.74
C SER A 173 -8.76 -20.13 -0.27
N GLU A 174 -9.03 -19.91 -1.56
CA GLU A 174 -8.68 -20.88 -2.60
C GLU A 174 -7.16 -21.05 -2.76
N PHE A 175 -6.39 -19.96 -2.66
CA PHE A 175 -4.94 -20.03 -2.72
C PHE A 175 -4.35 -20.80 -1.54
N LYS A 176 -4.84 -20.59 -0.33
CA LYS A 176 -4.43 -21.35 0.86
C LYS A 176 -4.77 -22.84 0.73
N LYS A 177 -5.98 -23.17 0.29
CA LYS A 177 -6.40 -24.57 0.05
C LYS A 177 -5.52 -25.29 -0.98
N SER A 178 -5.21 -24.60 -2.09
CA SER A 178 -4.37 -25.19 -3.14
C SER A 178 -2.93 -25.40 -2.65
N ALA A 179 -2.37 -24.41 -1.94
CA ALA A 179 -1.03 -24.54 -1.36
C ALA A 179 -0.95 -25.71 -0.36
N GLU A 180 -1.94 -25.85 0.53
CA GLU A 180 -2.04 -26.96 1.48
C GLU A 180 -2.19 -28.31 0.78
N LYS A 181 -3.08 -28.41 -0.23
CA LYS A 181 -3.33 -29.62 -1.03
C LYS A 181 -2.05 -30.20 -1.64
N TYR A 182 -1.16 -29.35 -2.11
CA TYR A 182 0.07 -29.78 -2.78
C TYR A 182 1.32 -29.69 -1.88
N GLY A 183 1.21 -29.26 -0.62
CA GLY A 183 2.31 -29.14 0.32
C GLY A 183 3.32 -28.05 -0.06
N VAL A 184 2.87 -27.01 -0.75
CA VAL A 184 3.71 -25.87 -1.11
C VAL A 184 3.64 -24.83 0.00
N ASN A 185 4.82 -24.44 0.54
CA ASN A 185 4.89 -23.40 1.56
C ASN A 185 4.58 -22.04 0.96
N VAL A 186 3.43 -21.49 1.32
CA VAL A 186 2.92 -20.20 0.85
C VAL A 186 2.34 -19.43 2.02
N ARG A 187 2.64 -18.13 2.08
CA ARG A 187 1.91 -17.15 2.88
C ARG A 187 1.13 -16.21 1.97
N VAL A 188 -0.13 -16.01 2.29
CA VAL A 188 -0.99 -15.05 1.60
C VAL A 188 -1.30 -13.94 2.57
N ASN A 189 -0.78 -12.75 2.31
CA ASN A 189 -1.15 -11.54 3.02
C ASN A 189 -2.23 -10.81 2.24
N ARG A 190 -3.30 -10.37 2.92
CA ARG A 190 -4.39 -9.63 2.29
C ARG A 190 -4.97 -8.56 3.22
N VAL A 191 -5.30 -7.42 2.64
CA VAL A 191 -6.13 -6.38 3.25
C VAL A 191 -7.10 -5.85 2.19
N GLY A 192 -8.39 -6.08 2.38
CA GLY A 192 -9.38 -5.69 1.36
C GLY A 192 -9.14 -6.38 0.02
N SER A 193 -9.01 -5.56 -1.01
CA SER A 193 -8.69 -5.98 -2.39
C SER A 193 -7.21 -6.08 -2.70
N MET A 194 -6.34 -5.81 -1.72
CA MET A 194 -4.88 -5.92 -1.85
C MET A 194 -4.41 -7.28 -1.35
N MET A 195 -3.60 -7.98 -2.12
CA MET A 195 -3.09 -9.30 -1.75
C MET A 195 -1.69 -9.53 -2.30
N SER A 196 -0.88 -10.32 -1.59
CA SER A 196 0.40 -10.85 -2.09
C SER A 196 0.56 -12.31 -1.68
N VAL A 197 1.21 -13.07 -2.56
CA VAL A 197 1.55 -14.48 -2.35
C VAL A 197 3.06 -14.57 -2.15
N PHE A 198 3.49 -15.06 -0.99
CA PHE A 198 4.90 -15.23 -0.64
C PHE A 198 5.24 -16.70 -0.53
N PHE A 199 6.28 -17.15 -1.25
CA PHE A 199 6.73 -18.54 -1.19
C PHE A 199 7.70 -18.72 -0.01
N THR A 200 7.14 -18.85 1.17
CA THR A 200 7.85 -18.99 2.44
C THR A 200 6.96 -19.71 3.46
N ASP A 201 7.59 -20.33 4.46
CA ASP A 201 6.92 -20.91 5.63
C ASP A 201 6.85 -19.94 6.83
N ASN A 202 7.57 -18.82 6.75
CA ASN A 202 7.57 -17.79 7.79
C ASN A 202 6.49 -16.73 7.55
N ASP A 203 6.00 -16.13 8.62
CA ASP A 203 5.11 -14.98 8.52
C ASP A 203 5.85 -13.77 7.92
N VAL A 204 5.18 -13.07 7.00
CA VAL A 204 5.72 -11.90 6.33
C VAL A 204 5.12 -10.64 6.95
N THR A 205 5.92 -9.97 7.76
CA THR A 205 5.51 -8.82 8.57
C THR A 205 6.32 -7.54 8.34
N ASN A 206 7.40 -7.62 7.57
CA ASN A 206 8.26 -6.50 7.19
C ASN A 206 9.09 -6.85 5.94
N PHE A 207 9.94 -5.93 5.51
CA PHE A 207 10.79 -6.15 4.32
C PHE A 207 11.79 -7.28 4.50
N GLU A 208 12.37 -7.42 5.70
CA GLU A 208 13.33 -8.50 5.97
C GLU A 208 12.69 -9.88 5.79
N THR A 209 11.47 -10.07 6.33
CA THR A 209 10.74 -11.33 6.19
C THR A 209 10.22 -11.53 4.77
N ALA A 210 9.79 -10.47 4.08
CA ALA A 210 9.40 -10.54 2.67
C ALA A 210 10.56 -10.93 1.76
N SER A 211 11.75 -10.39 2.00
CA SER A 211 12.96 -10.66 1.19
C SER A 211 13.50 -12.09 1.34
N LYS A 212 13.10 -12.80 2.39
CA LYS A 212 13.43 -14.23 2.58
C LYS A 212 12.56 -15.18 1.76
N SER A 213 11.55 -14.67 1.06
CA SER A 213 10.69 -15.48 0.19
C SER A 213 11.47 -16.03 -1.00
N ASN A 214 11.07 -17.22 -1.46
CA ASN A 214 11.72 -17.88 -2.59
C ASN A 214 11.30 -17.22 -3.92
N THR A 215 12.13 -16.32 -4.42
CA THR A 215 11.90 -15.59 -5.67
C THR A 215 11.96 -16.46 -6.92
N GLU A 216 12.66 -17.61 -6.89
CA GLU A 216 12.66 -18.56 -8.02
C GLU A 216 11.30 -19.28 -8.12
N LYS A 217 10.69 -19.67 -6.99
CA LYS A 217 9.32 -20.19 -6.99
C LYS A 217 8.33 -19.12 -7.46
N PHE A 218 8.51 -17.86 -7.05
CA PHE A 218 7.68 -16.76 -7.55
C PHE A 218 7.78 -16.59 -9.07
N LYS A 219 8.97 -16.70 -9.63
CA LYS A 219 9.21 -16.64 -11.07
C LYS A 219 8.48 -17.76 -11.83
N VAL A 220 8.49 -18.99 -11.30
CA VAL A 220 7.70 -20.09 -11.86
C VAL A 220 6.21 -19.76 -11.76
N TYR A 221 5.75 -19.36 -10.58
CA TYR A 221 4.36 -18.94 -10.35
C TYR A 221 3.90 -17.88 -11.34
N PHE A 222 4.65 -16.80 -11.51
CA PHE A 222 4.31 -15.74 -12.45
C PHE A 222 4.16 -16.27 -13.89
N ASN A 223 5.16 -17.02 -14.37
CA ASN A 223 5.17 -17.53 -15.74
C ASN A 223 4.05 -18.54 -15.99
N GLU A 224 3.80 -19.45 -15.05
CA GLU A 224 2.75 -20.46 -15.20
C GLU A 224 1.34 -19.85 -15.11
N MET A 225 1.13 -18.85 -14.23
CA MET A 225 -0.12 -18.07 -14.20
C MET A 225 -0.33 -17.34 -15.53
N LEU A 226 0.72 -16.73 -16.09
CA LEU A 226 0.65 -16.05 -17.39
C LEU A 226 0.27 -17.02 -18.52
N LYS A 227 0.82 -18.24 -18.55
CA LYS A 227 0.42 -19.30 -19.50
C LYS A 227 -1.06 -19.72 -19.37
N GLN A 228 -1.62 -19.59 -18.16
CA GLN A 228 -3.06 -19.82 -17.90
C GLN A 228 -3.93 -18.62 -18.28
N GLY A 229 -3.32 -17.52 -18.79
CA GLY A 229 -4.00 -16.28 -19.15
C GLY A 229 -4.34 -15.40 -17.94
N ILE A 230 -3.61 -15.53 -16.84
CA ILE A 230 -3.70 -14.68 -15.66
C ILE A 230 -2.43 -13.82 -15.58
N TYR A 231 -2.58 -12.51 -15.82
CA TYR A 231 -1.47 -11.56 -15.75
C TYR A 231 -1.36 -10.99 -14.34
N LEU A 232 -0.23 -11.27 -13.70
CA LEU A 232 0.11 -10.81 -12.35
C LEU A 232 1.20 -9.72 -12.43
N ALA A 233 1.48 -9.09 -11.30
CA ALA A 233 2.67 -8.24 -11.19
C ALA A 233 3.96 -9.09 -11.32
N PRO A 234 4.98 -8.65 -12.09
CA PRO A 234 6.16 -9.45 -12.38
C PRO A 234 7.21 -9.47 -11.26
N SER A 235 6.87 -9.00 -10.08
CA SER A 235 7.76 -8.93 -8.92
C SER A 235 7.10 -9.47 -7.67
N GLN A 236 7.85 -10.24 -6.87
CA GLN A 236 7.44 -10.71 -5.54
C GLN A 236 7.04 -9.56 -4.61
N PHE A 237 7.62 -8.38 -4.80
CA PHE A 237 7.42 -7.22 -3.93
C PHE A 237 6.28 -6.30 -4.39
N GLU A 238 5.55 -6.70 -5.42
CA GLU A 238 4.35 -6.03 -5.89
C GLU A 238 3.08 -6.66 -5.32
N SER A 239 2.03 -5.87 -5.29
CA SER A 239 0.72 -6.29 -4.80
C SER A 239 -0.21 -6.69 -5.94
N LEU A 240 -1.04 -7.70 -5.71
CA LEU A 240 -2.22 -8.01 -6.51
C LEU A 240 -3.37 -7.11 -6.09
N PHE A 241 -4.15 -6.65 -7.05
CA PHE A 241 -5.31 -5.81 -6.79
C PHE A 241 -6.55 -6.40 -7.46
N LEU A 242 -7.61 -6.51 -6.69
CA LEU A 242 -8.93 -6.81 -7.21
C LEU A 242 -9.73 -5.53 -7.43
N SER A 243 -10.62 -5.55 -8.38
CA SER A 243 -11.55 -4.48 -8.67
C SER A 243 -12.98 -5.00 -8.79
N ASP A 244 -13.91 -4.10 -8.83
CA ASP A 244 -15.32 -4.43 -9.03
C ASP A 244 -15.57 -5.12 -10.39
N ALA A 245 -14.78 -4.81 -11.40
CA ALA A 245 -14.88 -5.41 -12.73
C ALA A 245 -14.55 -6.92 -12.77
N HIS A 246 -13.85 -7.48 -11.77
CA HIS A 246 -13.61 -8.92 -11.73
C HIS A 246 -14.90 -9.69 -11.44
N THR A 247 -15.31 -10.52 -12.39
CA THR A 247 -16.48 -11.37 -12.25
C THR A 247 -16.17 -12.64 -11.44
N LYS A 248 -17.22 -13.34 -11.01
CA LYS A 248 -17.06 -14.66 -10.37
C LYS A 248 -16.26 -15.62 -11.25
N ALA A 249 -16.53 -15.64 -12.57
CA ALA A 249 -15.81 -16.49 -13.51
C ALA A 249 -14.32 -16.16 -13.59
N ASP A 250 -13.94 -14.87 -13.49
CA ASP A 250 -12.52 -14.46 -13.45
C ASP A 250 -11.84 -14.97 -12.18
N LEU A 251 -12.52 -14.90 -11.05
CA LEU A 251 -12.00 -15.38 -9.77
C LEU A 251 -11.83 -16.91 -9.78
N GLU A 252 -12.84 -17.64 -10.25
CA GLU A 252 -12.80 -19.11 -10.39
C GLU A 252 -11.69 -19.54 -11.35
N LYS A 253 -11.53 -18.83 -12.48
CA LYS A 253 -10.42 -19.07 -13.42
C LYS A 253 -9.06 -18.83 -12.76
N THR A 254 -8.94 -17.76 -11.99
CA THR A 254 -7.70 -17.41 -11.28
C THR A 254 -7.36 -18.48 -10.22
N ALA A 255 -8.34 -18.91 -9.44
CA ALA A 255 -8.17 -19.97 -8.45
C ALA A 255 -7.76 -21.30 -9.08
N ALA A 256 -8.42 -21.70 -10.19
CA ALA A 256 -8.09 -22.92 -10.92
C ALA A 256 -6.68 -22.86 -11.55
N ALA A 257 -6.26 -21.69 -12.05
CA ALA A 257 -4.91 -21.48 -12.55
C ALA A 257 -3.88 -21.63 -11.41
N PHE A 258 -4.15 -21.04 -10.26
CA PHE A 258 -3.29 -21.16 -9.09
C PHE A 258 -3.17 -22.62 -8.61
N ASP A 259 -4.26 -23.39 -8.57
CA ASP A 259 -4.24 -24.80 -8.19
C ASP A 259 -3.29 -25.63 -9.07
N LYS A 260 -3.35 -25.43 -10.41
CA LYS A 260 -2.42 -26.08 -11.35
C LYS A 260 -0.97 -25.67 -11.13
N VAL A 261 -0.73 -24.39 -10.81
CA VAL A 261 0.63 -23.91 -10.54
C VAL A 261 1.17 -24.50 -9.25
N MET A 262 0.35 -24.66 -8.21
CA MET A 262 0.77 -25.34 -6.98
C MET A 262 1.11 -26.80 -7.22
N GLU A 263 0.41 -27.50 -8.12
CA GLU A 263 0.77 -28.86 -8.54
C GLU A 263 2.17 -28.94 -9.18
N ILE A 264 2.55 -27.93 -9.96
CA ILE A 264 3.88 -27.83 -10.58
C ILE A 264 4.98 -27.52 -9.55
N LEU A 265 4.65 -26.76 -8.50
CA LEU A 265 5.60 -26.28 -7.49
C LEU A 265 5.76 -27.20 -6.27
N ARG A 266 5.03 -28.32 -6.24
CA ARG A 266 5.04 -29.29 -5.14
C ARG A 266 6.39 -30.00 -4.96
#